data_ee5384346091c086c7a55a6dd53ef930
#
_entry.id   ee5384346091c086c7a55a6dd53ef930
#
_cell.length_a   1.000
_cell.length_b   1.000
_cell.length_c   1.000
_cell.angle_alpha   90.00
_cell.angle_beta   90.00
_cell.angle_gamma   90.00
#
_symmetry.space_group_name_H-M   'P 1'
#
loop_
_entity.id
_entity.type
_entity.pdbx_description
1 polymer ?
#
loop_
_entity_poly.entity_id
_entity_poly.type
_entity_poly.pdbx_seq_one_letter_code
_entity_poly.pdbx_strand_id
1 'polypeptide(L)'
;ISVLSQLRHPHVVLLLGACPENGCLVYEYMENGSLDCHISPKKGKPSLSWFIRFRIIYETACGLAFLHNSKPEPIVHRDLKPGNILLDRNFVSKIGDVGLAKLMSDEAPDSVTVYRNSIIAGTLYYMDPEYQRTGTIRPKSDLYAFGIIILQLLTARHPNGLLFCVEDAVKRGCFEDMLDGSVKDWPIAEAKELARIAIRCSQLKCRDRPDLSTQVLPALKRILESANSRLKTEQANARAPTHYYCPILK
;
A
#
# COMPACT_ATOMS: atom_id res chain seq x y z
N ILE A 1 -19.53 14.06 6.81
CA ILE A 1 -18.60 14.99 7.51
C ILE A 1 -18.42 14.54 8.96
N SER A 2 -19.49 14.28 9.73
CA SER A 2 -19.39 13.92 11.16
C SER A 2 -18.48 12.71 11.45
N VAL A 3 -18.51 11.67 10.64
CA VAL A 3 -17.65 10.48 10.82
C VAL A 3 -16.20 10.76 10.43
N LEU A 4 -15.99 11.44 9.30
CA LEU A 4 -14.65 11.76 8.80
C LEU A 4 -13.87 12.69 9.73
N SER A 5 -14.57 13.67 10.34
CA SER A 5 -13.94 14.60 11.28
C SER A 5 -13.45 13.94 12.58
N GLN A 6 -13.91 12.73 12.87
CA GLN A 6 -13.49 11.95 14.04
C GLN A 6 -12.32 11.01 13.77
N LEU A 7 -11.98 10.76 12.48
CA LEU A 7 -10.88 9.88 12.12
C LEU A 7 -9.55 10.56 12.41
N ARG A 8 -8.81 10.05 13.38
CA ARG A 8 -7.47 10.51 13.77
C ARG A 8 -6.53 9.33 13.83
N HIS A 9 -5.68 9.18 12.83
CA HIS A 9 -4.66 8.13 12.78
C HIS A 9 -3.43 8.63 11.98
N PRO A 10 -2.20 8.28 12.38
CA PRO A 10 -0.98 8.72 11.67
C PRO A 10 -0.96 8.38 10.18
N HIS A 11 -1.64 7.31 9.77
CA HIS A 11 -1.65 6.81 8.39
C HIS A 11 -3.03 6.92 7.72
N VAL A 12 -3.84 7.90 8.14
CA VAL A 12 -5.07 8.33 7.47
C VAL A 12 -5.01 9.85 7.33
N VAL A 13 -5.31 10.37 6.15
CA VAL A 13 -5.25 11.81 5.86
C VAL A 13 -6.25 12.55 6.74
N LEU A 14 -5.79 13.60 7.41
CA LEU A 14 -6.56 14.37 8.35
C LEU A 14 -7.52 15.33 7.61
N LEU A 15 -8.81 15.22 7.89
CA LEU A 15 -9.78 16.25 7.50
C LEU A 15 -9.66 17.45 8.45
N LEU A 16 -9.27 18.61 7.92
CA LEU A 16 -9.10 19.86 8.65
C LEU A 16 -10.38 20.67 8.74
N GLY A 17 -11.21 20.59 7.73
CA GLY A 17 -12.46 21.35 7.66
C GLY A 17 -13.32 21.01 6.46
N ALA A 18 -14.47 21.67 6.38
CA ALA A 18 -15.39 21.55 5.26
C ALA A 18 -16.08 22.91 5.02
N CYS A 19 -16.40 23.19 3.76
CA CYS A 19 -17.24 24.32 3.34
C CYS A 19 -18.50 23.75 2.68
N PRO A 20 -19.60 23.57 3.44
CA PRO A 20 -20.82 22.97 2.93
C PRO A 20 -21.44 23.74 1.76
N GLU A 21 -21.34 25.09 1.80
CA GLU A 21 -21.91 25.98 0.77
C GLU A 21 -21.30 25.72 -0.61
N ASN A 22 -20.03 25.33 -0.65
CA ASN A 22 -19.30 25.06 -1.89
C ASN A 22 -19.05 23.56 -2.12
N GLY A 23 -19.53 22.68 -1.24
CA GLY A 23 -19.29 21.24 -1.31
C GLY A 23 -17.81 20.85 -1.19
N CYS A 24 -16.98 21.66 -0.51
CA CYS A 24 -15.53 21.46 -0.41
C CYS A 24 -15.14 20.80 0.91
N LEU A 25 -14.16 19.92 0.85
CA LEU A 25 -13.45 19.35 2.00
C LEU A 25 -12.00 19.83 1.99
N VAL A 26 -11.49 20.17 3.17
CA VAL A 26 -10.11 20.65 3.35
C VAL A 26 -9.32 19.61 4.13
N TYR A 27 -8.28 19.08 3.52
CA TYR A 27 -7.39 18.08 4.11
C TYR A 27 -6.02 18.65 4.42
N GLU A 28 -5.26 17.97 5.27
CA GLU A 28 -3.84 18.26 5.41
C GLU A 28 -3.11 18.12 4.07
N TYR A 29 -2.11 18.97 3.85
CA TYR A 29 -1.35 18.95 2.60
C TYR A 29 -0.27 17.86 2.64
N MET A 30 -0.19 17.09 1.58
CA MET A 30 0.77 15.99 1.44
C MET A 30 1.79 16.34 0.35
N GLU A 31 2.97 16.77 0.77
CA GLU A 31 3.95 17.47 -0.08
C GLU A 31 4.50 16.61 -1.21
N ASN A 32 4.62 15.29 -1.00
CA ASN A 32 5.10 14.37 -2.02
C ASN A 32 3.98 13.79 -2.91
N GLY A 33 2.71 14.24 -2.71
CA GLY A 33 1.59 13.81 -3.53
C GLY A 33 1.24 12.33 -3.35
N SER A 34 0.74 11.70 -4.40
CA SER A 34 0.26 10.33 -4.39
C SER A 34 1.34 9.30 -4.75
N LEU A 35 1.18 8.09 -4.25
CA LEU A 35 2.13 6.99 -4.41
C LEU A 35 2.28 6.54 -5.87
N ASP A 36 1.24 6.65 -6.70
CA ASP A 36 1.30 6.27 -8.11
C ASP A 36 2.36 7.07 -8.89
N CYS A 37 2.57 8.33 -8.53
CA CYS A 37 3.63 9.17 -9.10
C CYS A 37 5.05 8.67 -8.79
N HIS A 38 5.20 7.78 -7.81
CA HIS A 38 6.47 7.27 -7.31
C HIS A 38 6.72 5.79 -7.65
N ILE A 39 5.68 5.01 -7.96
CA ILE A 39 5.83 3.61 -8.40
C ILE A 39 6.48 3.56 -9.79
N SER A 40 6.03 4.43 -10.70
CA SER A 40 6.61 4.56 -12.04
C SER A 40 7.04 6.00 -12.27
N PRO A 41 8.15 6.44 -11.67
CA PRO A 41 8.55 7.82 -11.72
C PRO A 41 8.85 8.26 -13.17
N LYS A 42 8.42 9.49 -13.50
CA LYS A 42 8.78 10.11 -14.79
C LYS A 42 10.31 10.19 -14.90
N LYS A 43 10.83 10.11 -16.13
CA LYS A 43 12.28 10.22 -16.42
C LYS A 43 12.92 11.36 -15.61
N GLY A 44 14.00 11.04 -14.88
CA GLY A 44 14.77 12.00 -14.08
C GLY A 44 14.37 12.13 -12.60
N LYS A 45 13.29 11.47 -12.15
CA LYS A 45 13.00 11.39 -10.71
C LYS A 45 13.58 10.11 -10.10
N PRO A 46 14.18 10.18 -8.91
CA PRO A 46 14.69 8.98 -8.22
C PRO A 46 13.54 8.05 -7.84
N SER A 47 13.79 6.76 -7.97
CA SER A 47 12.89 5.72 -7.48
C SER A 47 12.92 5.67 -5.95
N LEU A 48 11.80 5.31 -5.32
CA LEU A 48 11.76 5.03 -3.88
C LEU A 48 12.65 3.83 -3.57
N SER A 49 13.49 3.95 -2.53
CA SER A 49 14.29 2.84 -2.04
C SER A 49 13.40 1.68 -1.55
N TRP A 50 13.94 0.45 -1.55
CA TRP A 50 13.23 -0.72 -1.03
C TRP A 50 12.73 -0.51 0.41
N PHE A 51 13.49 0.16 1.25
CA PHE A 51 13.13 0.43 2.63
C PHE A 51 11.91 1.35 2.76
N ILE A 52 11.87 2.45 1.97
CA ILE A 52 10.71 3.35 1.95
C ILE A 52 9.48 2.59 1.45
N ARG A 53 9.61 1.73 0.45
CA ARG A 53 8.50 0.91 -0.05
C ARG A 53 7.97 -0.06 1.00
N PHE A 54 8.83 -0.72 1.77
CA PHE A 54 8.43 -1.60 2.87
C PHE A 54 7.72 -0.84 3.99
N ARG A 55 8.23 0.36 4.31
CA ARG A 55 7.59 1.25 5.28
C ARG A 55 6.20 1.67 4.82
N ILE A 56 6.03 2.09 3.58
CA ILE A 56 4.73 2.46 2.99
C ILE A 56 3.74 1.29 3.06
N ILE A 57 4.19 0.07 2.76
CA ILE A 57 3.35 -1.14 2.88
C ILE A 57 2.84 -1.30 4.33
N TYR A 58 3.73 -1.23 5.31
CA TYR A 58 3.36 -1.37 6.72
C TYR A 58 2.42 -0.24 7.20
N GLU A 59 2.76 1.00 6.88
CA GLU A 59 1.98 2.20 7.24
C GLU A 59 0.56 2.15 6.64
N THR A 60 0.44 1.77 5.37
CA THR A 60 -0.86 1.58 4.69
C THR A 60 -1.68 0.49 5.39
N ALA A 61 -1.05 -0.64 5.77
CA ALA A 61 -1.74 -1.69 6.52
C ALA A 61 -2.23 -1.20 7.89
N CYS A 62 -1.46 -0.36 8.60
CA CYS A 62 -1.87 0.25 9.86
C CYS A 62 -3.09 1.16 9.69
N GLY A 63 -3.07 2.04 8.68
CA GLY A 63 -4.19 2.91 8.36
C GLY A 63 -5.46 2.11 7.99
N LEU A 64 -5.29 1.06 7.19
CA LEU A 64 -6.38 0.19 6.79
C LEU A 64 -6.99 -0.57 7.98
N ALA A 65 -6.15 -1.10 8.87
CA ALA A 65 -6.61 -1.78 10.08
C ALA A 65 -7.38 -0.83 11.02
N PHE A 66 -6.93 0.42 11.14
CA PHE A 66 -7.66 1.44 11.90
C PHE A 66 -9.06 1.66 11.31
N LEU A 67 -9.21 1.80 9.99
CA LEU A 67 -10.49 1.96 9.33
C LEU A 67 -11.40 0.75 9.55
N HIS A 68 -10.87 -0.47 9.34
CA HIS A 68 -11.62 -1.71 9.48
C HIS A 68 -12.05 -2.01 10.93
N ASN A 69 -11.32 -1.50 11.94
CA ASN A 69 -11.67 -1.66 13.36
C ASN A 69 -12.49 -0.47 13.92
N SER A 70 -12.89 0.48 13.08
CA SER A 70 -13.71 1.63 13.49
C SER A 70 -15.05 1.18 14.07
N LYS A 71 -15.58 1.98 15.01
CA LYS A 71 -16.86 1.75 15.68
C LYS A 71 -17.82 2.90 15.36
N PRO A 72 -19.15 2.66 15.30
CA PRO A 72 -19.86 1.39 15.57
C PRO A 72 -19.68 0.35 14.46
N GLU A 73 -19.32 0.75 13.23
CA GLU A 73 -19.18 -0.12 12.07
C GLU A 73 -17.82 0.03 11.41
N PRO A 74 -17.28 -1.05 10.81
CA PRO A 74 -16.08 -0.99 10.00
C PRO A 74 -16.22 0.02 8.86
N ILE A 75 -15.17 0.80 8.62
CA ILE A 75 -15.08 1.67 7.45
C ILE A 75 -14.30 0.92 6.38
N VAL A 76 -14.97 0.61 5.27
CA VAL A 76 -14.35 -0.01 4.10
C VAL A 76 -14.02 1.08 3.10
N HIS A 77 -12.78 1.12 2.60
CA HIS A 77 -12.30 2.18 1.72
C HIS A 77 -12.94 2.11 0.32
N ARG A 78 -13.05 0.92 -0.26
CA ARG A 78 -13.68 0.58 -1.56
C ARG A 78 -12.92 1.00 -2.81
N ASP A 79 -12.10 2.04 -2.74
CA ASP A 79 -11.27 2.54 -3.85
C ASP A 79 -9.79 2.67 -3.44
N LEU A 80 -9.27 1.66 -2.72
CA LEU A 80 -7.86 1.65 -2.36
C LEU A 80 -7.01 1.42 -3.61
N LYS A 81 -6.11 2.37 -3.89
CA LYS A 81 -5.18 2.37 -5.02
C LYS A 81 -4.01 3.29 -4.74
N PRO A 82 -2.89 3.20 -5.47
CA PRO A 82 -1.74 4.09 -5.26
C PRO A 82 -2.07 5.58 -5.33
N GLY A 83 -3.04 5.97 -6.16
CA GLY A 83 -3.51 7.37 -6.26
C GLY A 83 -4.15 7.90 -4.98
N ASN A 84 -4.67 7.02 -4.12
CA ASN A 84 -5.32 7.36 -2.86
C ASN A 84 -4.42 7.10 -1.63
N ILE A 85 -3.14 6.75 -1.84
CA ILE A 85 -2.11 6.70 -0.81
C ILE A 85 -1.23 7.93 -1.00
N LEU A 86 -1.28 8.86 -0.05
CA LEU A 86 -0.57 10.14 -0.14
C LEU A 86 0.68 10.12 0.74
N LEU A 87 1.70 10.87 0.34
CA LEU A 87 3.00 10.91 0.98
C LEU A 87 3.30 12.32 1.50
N ASP A 88 3.65 12.43 2.77
CA ASP A 88 4.11 13.70 3.36
C ASP A 88 5.56 14.01 2.95
N ARG A 89 6.11 15.13 3.43
CA ARG A 89 7.49 15.56 3.17
C ARG A 89 8.56 14.53 3.56
N ASN A 90 8.26 13.62 4.49
CA ASN A 90 9.17 12.57 4.96
C ASN A 90 8.87 11.20 4.32
N PHE A 91 8.01 11.16 3.29
CA PHE A 91 7.49 9.94 2.68
C PHE A 91 6.74 9.04 3.65
N VAL A 92 6.13 9.60 4.71
CA VAL A 92 5.16 8.89 5.54
C VAL A 92 3.87 8.77 4.76
N SER A 93 3.34 7.55 4.66
CA SER A 93 2.15 7.29 3.86
C SER A 93 0.87 7.43 4.69
N LYS A 94 -0.16 8.01 4.05
CA LYS A 94 -1.50 8.15 4.61
C LYS A 94 -2.55 7.80 3.57
N ILE A 95 -3.59 7.08 3.98
CA ILE A 95 -4.74 6.75 3.15
C ILE A 95 -5.62 7.99 3.02
N GLY A 96 -5.85 8.44 1.79
CA GLY A 96 -6.77 9.53 1.44
C GLY A 96 -8.12 9.03 0.93
N ASP A 97 -9.03 9.94 0.61
CA ASP A 97 -10.36 9.69 0.01
C ASP A 97 -11.27 8.69 0.77
N VAL A 98 -11.07 8.59 2.09
CA VAL A 98 -11.86 7.70 2.97
C VAL A 98 -13.34 8.10 3.01
N GLY A 99 -13.64 9.37 2.75
CA GLY A 99 -14.98 9.93 2.91
C GLY A 99 -15.98 9.59 1.83
N LEU A 100 -15.52 9.41 0.62
CA LEU A 100 -16.37 9.07 -0.51
C LEU A 100 -16.96 7.66 -0.38
N ALA A 101 -16.23 6.76 0.25
CA ALA A 101 -16.62 5.36 0.40
C ALA A 101 -17.86 5.17 1.28
N LYS A 102 -18.01 5.92 2.37
CA LYS A 102 -19.16 5.78 3.30
C LYS A 102 -20.39 6.60 2.91
N LEU A 103 -20.21 7.79 2.34
CA LEU A 103 -21.30 8.66 1.89
C LEU A 103 -22.14 8.04 0.77
N MET A 104 -21.58 7.10 0.02
CA MET A 104 -22.27 6.42 -1.09
C MET A 104 -23.00 5.14 -0.66
N SER A 105 -22.91 4.71 0.60
CA SER A 105 -23.56 3.49 1.09
C SER A 105 -25.00 3.70 1.57
N ASP A 106 -25.43 4.95 1.80
CA ASP A 106 -26.75 5.28 2.31
C ASP A 106 -27.80 5.49 1.21
N GLU A 107 -27.41 5.44 -0.06
CA GLU A 107 -28.34 5.54 -1.18
C GLU A 107 -28.48 4.21 -1.92
N ALA A 108 -29.71 3.79 -2.04
CA ALA A 108 -30.41 2.72 -2.73
C ALA A 108 -29.61 1.71 -3.61
N PRO A 109 -30.11 0.44 -3.74
CA PRO A 109 -29.49 -0.65 -4.53
C PRO A 109 -29.28 -0.33 -6.01
N ASP A 110 -29.84 0.75 -6.54
CA ASP A 110 -29.66 1.21 -7.92
C ASP A 110 -28.31 1.93 -8.18
N SER A 111 -27.57 2.29 -7.13
CA SER A 111 -26.27 2.98 -7.23
C SER A 111 -25.16 2.10 -7.82
N VAL A 112 -25.32 0.78 -7.84
CA VAL A 112 -24.39 -0.17 -8.49
C VAL A 112 -24.23 0.14 -9.98
N THR A 113 -25.28 0.63 -10.63
CA THR A 113 -25.28 0.96 -12.07
C THR A 113 -24.53 2.28 -12.33
N VAL A 114 -24.62 3.26 -11.43
CA VAL A 114 -23.90 4.54 -11.52
C VAL A 114 -22.39 4.34 -11.31
N TYR A 115 -21.99 3.43 -10.41
CA TYR A 115 -20.59 3.05 -10.23
C TYR A 115 -19.98 2.41 -11.48
N ARG A 116 -20.73 1.59 -12.22
CA ARG A 116 -20.25 0.98 -13.48
C ARG A 116 -19.93 2.02 -14.56
N ASN A 117 -20.63 3.15 -14.56
CA ASN A 117 -20.46 4.17 -15.60
C ASN A 117 -19.40 5.23 -15.27
N SER A 118 -18.99 5.39 -14.01
CA SER A 118 -17.98 6.35 -13.56
C SER A 118 -16.62 5.72 -13.25
N ILE A 119 -16.47 4.39 -13.38
CA ILE A 119 -15.20 3.71 -13.14
C ILE A 119 -14.22 4.10 -14.25
N ILE A 120 -13.27 4.96 -13.92
CA ILE A 120 -12.07 5.18 -14.72
C ILE A 120 -11.37 3.83 -14.85
N ALA A 121 -11.08 3.39 -16.09
CA ALA A 121 -10.57 2.05 -16.41
C ALA A 121 -9.42 1.56 -15.51
N GLY A 122 -8.59 2.47 -14.96
CA GLY A 122 -7.49 2.14 -14.06
C GLY A 122 -7.89 1.62 -12.68
N THR A 123 -9.06 1.97 -12.16
CA THR A 123 -9.51 1.53 -10.82
C THR A 123 -9.93 0.05 -10.81
N LEU A 124 -10.36 -0.50 -11.93
CA LEU A 124 -10.81 -1.88 -12.07
C LEU A 124 -9.75 -2.92 -11.68
N TYR A 125 -8.47 -2.61 -11.85
CA TYR A 125 -7.37 -3.53 -11.53
C TYR A 125 -7.20 -3.80 -10.02
N TYR A 126 -7.71 -2.90 -9.18
CA TYR A 126 -7.66 -3.01 -7.71
C TYR A 126 -8.98 -3.52 -7.12
N MET A 127 -10.02 -3.60 -7.94
CA MET A 127 -11.35 -3.99 -7.47
C MET A 127 -11.41 -5.48 -7.18
N ASP A 128 -11.92 -5.81 -5.99
CA ASP A 128 -12.14 -7.19 -5.55
C ASP A 128 -13.02 -7.97 -6.55
N PRO A 129 -12.53 -9.07 -7.14
CA PRO A 129 -13.31 -9.88 -8.07
C PRO A 129 -14.59 -10.48 -7.47
N GLU A 130 -14.57 -10.80 -6.16
CA GLU A 130 -15.78 -11.29 -5.48
C GLU A 130 -16.82 -10.17 -5.35
N TYR A 131 -16.38 -8.94 -5.03
CA TYR A 131 -17.25 -7.78 -5.03
C TYR A 131 -17.83 -7.49 -6.43
N GLN A 132 -17.00 -7.54 -7.48
CA GLN A 132 -17.48 -7.34 -8.87
C GLN A 132 -18.59 -8.32 -9.23
N ARG A 133 -18.50 -9.55 -8.74
CA ARG A 133 -19.46 -10.62 -9.06
C ARG A 133 -20.71 -10.56 -8.19
N THR A 134 -20.58 -10.25 -6.88
CA THR A 134 -21.66 -10.39 -5.91
C THR A 134 -22.30 -9.08 -5.48
N GLY A 135 -21.65 -7.93 -5.74
CA GLY A 135 -22.04 -6.63 -5.21
C GLY A 135 -21.85 -6.46 -3.69
N THR A 136 -21.31 -7.49 -3.00
CA THR A 136 -21.14 -7.47 -1.55
C THR A 136 -19.75 -6.95 -1.19
N ILE A 137 -19.71 -5.82 -0.50
CA ILE A 137 -18.48 -5.20 0.00
C ILE A 137 -18.18 -5.66 1.43
N ARG A 138 -16.89 -5.87 1.72
CA ARG A 138 -16.39 -6.28 3.03
C ARG A 138 -15.02 -5.66 3.30
N PRO A 139 -14.55 -5.56 4.57
CA PRO A 139 -13.17 -5.12 4.85
C PRO A 139 -12.10 -5.89 4.07
N LYS A 140 -12.28 -7.19 3.87
CA LYS A 140 -11.38 -8.01 3.05
C LYS A 140 -11.41 -7.68 1.55
N SER A 141 -12.34 -6.85 1.07
CA SER A 141 -12.30 -6.34 -0.31
C SER A 141 -11.14 -5.34 -0.49
N ASP A 142 -10.87 -4.49 0.51
CA ASP A 142 -9.70 -3.60 0.50
C ASP A 142 -8.38 -4.39 0.56
N LEU A 143 -8.39 -5.58 1.19
CA LEU A 143 -7.21 -6.45 1.23
C LEU A 143 -6.78 -6.92 -0.16
N TYR A 144 -7.73 -7.17 -1.06
CA TYR A 144 -7.41 -7.51 -2.44
C TYR A 144 -6.62 -6.37 -3.10
N ALA A 145 -7.15 -5.16 -3.02
CA ALA A 145 -6.47 -3.97 -3.53
C ALA A 145 -5.08 -3.77 -2.91
N PHE A 146 -4.99 -3.92 -1.59
CA PHE A 146 -3.74 -3.82 -0.85
C PHE A 146 -2.69 -4.83 -1.34
N GLY A 147 -3.08 -6.08 -1.61
CA GLY A 147 -2.19 -7.07 -2.20
C GLY A 147 -1.65 -6.65 -3.56
N ILE A 148 -2.49 -6.12 -4.45
CA ILE A 148 -2.04 -5.60 -5.75
C ILE A 148 -1.06 -4.43 -5.59
N ILE A 149 -1.29 -3.52 -4.64
CA ILE A 149 -0.41 -2.40 -4.34
C ILE A 149 0.97 -2.90 -3.85
N ILE A 150 1.02 -3.91 -2.98
CA ILE A 150 2.29 -4.52 -2.55
C ILE A 150 3.07 -5.03 -3.78
N LEU A 151 2.41 -5.77 -4.68
CA LEU A 151 3.07 -6.29 -5.89
C LEU A 151 3.61 -5.16 -6.77
N GLN A 152 2.87 -4.06 -6.91
CA GLN A 152 3.37 -2.89 -7.64
C GLN A 152 4.56 -2.23 -6.97
N LEU A 153 4.56 -2.11 -5.64
CA LEU A 153 5.70 -1.56 -4.90
C LEU A 153 6.96 -2.43 -5.03
N LEU A 154 6.81 -3.74 -5.20
CA LEU A 154 7.94 -4.64 -5.41
C LEU A 154 8.48 -4.61 -6.85
N THR A 155 7.59 -4.46 -7.84
CA THR A 155 7.92 -4.71 -9.25
C THR A 155 7.95 -3.46 -10.12
N ALA A 156 7.36 -2.35 -9.67
CA ALA A 156 7.06 -1.13 -10.45
C ALA A 156 6.28 -1.40 -11.75
N ARG A 157 5.60 -2.54 -11.86
CA ARG A 157 4.84 -2.95 -13.07
C ARG A 157 3.39 -2.48 -12.99
N HIS A 158 2.78 -2.38 -14.16
CA HIS A 158 1.35 -2.08 -14.28
C HIS A 158 0.51 -3.19 -13.62
N PRO A 159 -0.63 -2.87 -12.94
CA PRO A 159 -1.41 -3.84 -12.17
C PRO A 159 -2.13 -4.90 -13.04
N ASN A 160 -2.31 -4.65 -14.34
CA ASN A 160 -2.98 -5.56 -15.24
C ASN A 160 -2.24 -6.91 -15.34
N GLY A 161 -2.88 -7.98 -14.89
CA GLY A 161 -2.32 -9.34 -14.90
C GLY A 161 -1.13 -9.54 -13.96
N LEU A 162 -0.77 -8.53 -13.15
CA LEU A 162 0.42 -8.55 -12.30
C LEU A 162 0.39 -9.70 -11.29
N LEU A 163 -0.76 -9.93 -10.64
CA LEU A 163 -0.92 -11.02 -9.69
C LEU A 163 -0.57 -12.37 -10.32
N PHE A 164 -1.11 -12.65 -11.51
CA PHE A 164 -0.84 -13.89 -12.24
C PHE A 164 0.66 -14.04 -12.59
N CYS A 165 1.28 -12.97 -13.10
CA CYS A 165 2.71 -12.98 -13.43
C CYS A 165 3.59 -13.26 -12.22
N VAL A 166 3.28 -12.65 -11.06
CA VAL A 166 4.05 -12.86 -9.83
C VAL A 166 3.81 -14.26 -9.25
N GLU A 167 2.57 -14.76 -9.25
CA GLU A 167 2.27 -16.13 -8.81
C GLU A 167 3.06 -17.17 -9.62
N ASP A 168 3.10 -16.99 -10.94
CA ASP A 168 3.85 -17.86 -11.84
C ASP A 168 5.36 -17.77 -11.59
N ALA A 169 5.91 -16.57 -11.44
CA ALA A 169 7.33 -16.36 -11.12
C ALA A 169 7.73 -16.98 -9.77
N VAL A 170 6.87 -16.86 -8.76
CA VAL A 170 7.08 -17.48 -7.44
C VAL A 170 7.07 -19.02 -7.56
N LYS A 171 6.12 -19.59 -8.32
CA LYS A 171 6.05 -21.05 -8.57
C LYS A 171 7.28 -21.57 -9.30
N ARG A 172 7.82 -20.82 -10.26
CA ARG A 172 9.03 -21.17 -11.02
C ARG A 172 10.32 -20.87 -10.26
N GLY A 173 10.27 -20.19 -9.13
CA GLY A 173 11.47 -19.82 -8.37
C GLY A 173 12.27 -18.63 -8.93
N CYS A 174 11.72 -17.88 -9.89
CA CYS A 174 12.36 -16.72 -10.55
C CYS A 174 11.72 -15.37 -10.16
N PHE A 175 11.13 -15.26 -8.97
CA PHE A 175 10.50 -14.03 -8.51
C PHE A 175 11.47 -12.83 -8.47
N GLU A 176 12.76 -13.09 -8.26
CA GLU A 176 13.79 -12.03 -8.21
C GLU A 176 13.86 -11.22 -9.51
N ASP A 177 13.59 -11.86 -10.65
CA ASP A 177 13.55 -11.22 -11.98
C ASP A 177 12.34 -10.28 -12.15
N MET A 178 11.40 -10.34 -11.23
CA MET A 178 10.23 -9.47 -11.22
C MET A 178 10.45 -8.17 -10.46
N LEU A 179 11.46 -8.12 -9.58
CA LEU A 179 11.74 -6.94 -8.76
C LEU A 179 12.11 -5.73 -9.63
N ASP A 180 11.76 -4.54 -9.13
CA ASP A 180 12.09 -3.28 -9.79
C ASP A 180 13.61 -3.11 -9.91
N GLY A 181 14.14 -3.22 -11.12
CA GLY A 181 15.57 -3.10 -11.40
C GLY A 181 16.14 -1.69 -11.19
N SER A 182 15.29 -0.67 -10.98
CA SER A 182 15.75 0.67 -10.62
C SER A 182 16.16 0.79 -9.15
N VAL A 183 15.78 -0.18 -8.33
CA VAL A 183 16.11 -0.26 -6.91
C VAL A 183 17.22 -1.27 -6.71
N LYS A 184 18.32 -0.82 -6.09
CA LYS A 184 19.47 -1.67 -5.79
C LYS A 184 19.28 -2.37 -4.43
N ASP A 185 20.04 -3.47 -4.26
CA ASP A 185 20.24 -4.15 -2.97
C ASP A 185 18.95 -4.59 -2.28
N TRP A 186 18.00 -5.13 -3.07
CA TRP A 186 16.77 -5.70 -2.53
C TRP A 186 17.07 -6.76 -1.46
N PRO A 187 16.45 -6.67 -0.27
CA PRO A 187 16.46 -7.77 0.69
C PRO A 187 15.55 -8.90 0.18
N ILE A 188 16.12 -9.82 -0.57
CA ILE A 188 15.40 -10.82 -1.36
C ILE A 188 14.47 -11.68 -0.51
N ALA A 189 14.92 -12.09 0.69
CA ALA A 189 14.11 -12.92 1.58
C ALA A 189 12.82 -12.20 2.01
N GLU A 190 12.95 -10.94 2.44
CA GLU A 190 11.85 -10.09 2.86
C GLU A 190 10.94 -9.72 1.67
N ALA A 191 11.52 -9.44 0.50
CA ALA A 191 10.75 -9.17 -0.72
C ALA A 191 9.91 -10.39 -1.15
N LYS A 192 10.47 -11.61 -1.05
CA LYS A 192 9.74 -12.86 -1.29
C LYS A 192 8.61 -13.07 -0.28
N GLU A 193 8.84 -12.75 0.98
CA GLU A 193 7.79 -12.85 2.01
C GLU A 193 6.66 -11.84 1.75
N LEU A 194 6.98 -10.61 1.39
CA LEU A 194 5.98 -9.59 0.98
C LEU A 194 5.17 -10.05 -0.23
N ALA A 195 5.80 -10.63 -1.25
CA ALA A 195 5.10 -11.17 -2.41
C ALA A 195 4.12 -12.28 -2.02
N ARG A 196 4.51 -13.19 -1.11
CA ARG A 196 3.60 -14.24 -0.60
C ARG A 196 2.42 -13.66 0.18
N ILE A 197 2.65 -12.65 1.01
CA ILE A 197 1.58 -11.92 1.73
C ILE A 197 0.63 -11.29 0.72
N ALA A 198 1.15 -10.61 -0.30
CA ALA A 198 0.37 -9.96 -1.34
C ALA A 198 -0.52 -10.96 -2.09
N ILE A 199 0.04 -12.09 -2.54
CA ILE A 199 -0.70 -13.17 -3.19
C ILE A 199 -1.84 -13.70 -2.30
N ARG A 200 -1.57 -13.90 -1.01
CA ARG A 200 -2.61 -14.34 -0.06
C ARG A 200 -3.70 -13.29 0.12
N CYS A 201 -3.34 -12.01 0.21
CA CYS A 201 -4.31 -10.91 0.30
C CYS A 201 -5.20 -10.81 -0.96
N SER A 202 -4.65 -11.15 -2.14
CA SER A 202 -5.32 -11.04 -3.43
C SER A 202 -6.03 -12.32 -3.88
N GLN A 203 -6.34 -13.26 -2.96
CA GLN A 203 -7.10 -14.46 -3.30
C GLN A 203 -8.49 -14.12 -3.84
N LEU A 204 -8.96 -14.89 -4.83
CA LEU A 204 -10.25 -14.64 -5.51
C LEU A 204 -11.43 -14.69 -4.53
N LYS A 205 -11.42 -15.65 -3.61
CA LYS A 205 -12.47 -15.77 -2.59
C LYS A 205 -12.07 -14.98 -1.34
N CYS A 206 -12.92 -14.09 -0.91
CA CYS A 206 -12.72 -13.24 0.28
C CYS A 206 -12.41 -14.07 1.54
N ARG A 207 -13.04 -15.27 1.71
CA ARG A 207 -12.81 -16.16 2.85
C ARG A 207 -11.37 -16.70 2.93
N ASP A 208 -10.69 -16.83 1.78
CA ASP A 208 -9.34 -17.40 1.68
C ASP A 208 -8.25 -16.34 1.96
N ARG A 209 -8.64 -15.05 2.00
CA ARG A 209 -7.73 -13.95 2.35
C ARG A 209 -7.44 -13.96 3.85
N PRO A 210 -6.21 -13.62 4.26
CA PRO A 210 -5.83 -13.56 5.67
C PRO A 210 -6.62 -12.47 6.42
N ASP A 211 -6.56 -12.53 7.75
CA ASP A 211 -7.01 -11.43 8.59
C ASP A 211 -5.91 -10.34 8.67
N LEU A 212 -6.32 -9.08 8.46
CA LEU A 212 -5.39 -7.95 8.43
C LEU A 212 -4.69 -7.74 9.77
N SER A 213 -5.46 -7.71 10.86
CA SER A 213 -4.97 -7.32 12.18
C SER A 213 -4.14 -8.43 12.84
N THR A 214 -4.57 -9.69 12.68
CA THR A 214 -3.97 -10.82 13.41
C THR A 214 -2.93 -11.60 12.61
N GLN A 215 -2.92 -11.49 11.27
CA GLN A 215 -2.02 -12.25 10.42
C GLN A 215 -1.11 -11.34 9.56
N VAL A 216 -1.67 -10.35 8.86
CA VAL A 216 -0.91 -9.53 7.92
C VAL A 216 -0.03 -8.52 8.66
N LEU A 217 -0.61 -7.70 9.54
CA LEU A 217 0.13 -6.66 10.27
C LEU A 217 1.31 -7.20 11.09
N PRO A 218 1.18 -8.30 11.88
CA PRO A 218 2.32 -8.86 12.60
C PRO A 218 3.45 -9.34 11.68
N ALA A 219 3.10 -9.90 10.51
CA ALA A 219 4.09 -10.32 9.52
C ALA A 219 4.83 -9.13 8.91
N LEU A 220 4.09 -8.09 8.50
CA LEU A 220 4.67 -6.86 7.96
C LEU A 220 5.56 -6.14 8.98
N LYS A 221 5.17 -6.12 10.25
CA LYS A 221 5.97 -5.55 11.34
C LYS A 221 7.32 -6.26 11.47
N ARG A 222 7.33 -7.59 11.49
CA ARG A 222 8.58 -8.38 11.55
C ARG A 222 9.49 -8.11 10.35
N ILE A 223 8.93 -8.04 9.15
CA ILE A 223 9.68 -7.72 7.92
C ILE A 223 10.33 -6.33 8.05
N LEU A 224 9.59 -5.33 8.53
CA LEU A 224 10.12 -3.98 8.68
C LEU A 224 11.18 -3.90 9.79
N GLU A 225 11.02 -4.62 10.89
CA GLU A 225 12.02 -4.71 11.97
C GLU A 225 13.32 -5.37 11.48
N SER A 226 13.21 -6.47 10.71
CA SER A 226 14.37 -7.10 10.05
C SER A 226 15.09 -6.14 9.12
N ALA A 227 14.33 -5.43 8.29
CA ALA A 227 14.85 -4.42 7.37
C ALA A 227 15.57 -3.27 8.09
N ASN A 228 15.00 -2.76 9.19
CA ASN A 228 15.63 -1.73 10.02
C ASN A 228 16.96 -2.18 10.64
N SER A 229 17.01 -3.43 11.11
CA SER A 229 18.22 -4.00 11.71
C SER A 229 19.34 -4.12 10.67
N ARG A 230 19.01 -4.55 9.46
CA ARG A 230 19.95 -4.61 8.32
C ARG A 230 20.55 -3.24 8.00
N LEU A 231 19.71 -2.20 7.84
CA LEU A 231 20.18 -0.84 7.55
C LEU A 231 21.12 -0.30 8.63
N LYS A 232 20.81 -0.54 9.91
CA LYS A 232 21.70 -0.13 11.02
C LYS A 232 23.06 -0.81 10.94
N THR A 233 23.10 -2.10 10.61
CA THR A 233 24.35 -2.86 10.46
C THR A 233 25.16 -2.34 9.29
N GLU A 234 24.55 -2.09 8.15
CA GLU A 234 25.21 -1.53 6.96
C GLU A 234 25.81 -0.15 7.23
N GLN A 235 25.06 0.72 7.92
CA GLN A 235 25.54 2.05 8.33
C GLN A 235 26.70 1.98 9.34
N ALA A 236 26.65 1.02 10.29
CA ALA A 236 27.75 0.81 11.24
C ALA A 236 29.01 0.33 10.53
N ASN A 237 28.89 -0.61 9.59
CA ASN A 237 30.00 -1.12 8.81
C ASN A 237 30.63 -0.06 7.88
N ALA A 238 29.80 0.83 7.30
CA ALA A 238 30.28 1.93 6.46
C ALA A 238 31.02 3.03 7.25
N ARG A 239 30.81 3.10 8.57
CA ARG A 239 31.50 4.04 9.47
C ARG A 239 32.72 3.47 10.15
N ALA A 240 32.98 2.17 10.04
CA ALA A 240 34.18 1.54 10.59
C ALA A 240 35.41 2.07 9.84
N PRO A 241 36.45 2.62 10.53
CA PRO A 241 37.63 3.10 9.87
C PRO A 241 38.34 1.93 9.19
N THR A 242 38.61 2.07 7.90
CA THR A 242 39.54 1.17 7.20
C THR A 242 40.90 1.34 7.85
N HIS A 243 41.29 0.38 8.67
CA HIS A 243 42.67 0.27 9.13
C HIS A 243 43.56 0.04 7.90
N TYR A 244 44.16 1.12 7.39
CA TYR A 244 45.29 1.01 6.47
C TYR A 244 46.45 0.37 7.24
N TYR A 245 46.69 -0.89 6.99
CA TYR A 245 47.94 -1.56 7.34
C TYR A 245 49.03 -0.90 6.49
N CYS A 246 49.83 -0.05 7.10
CA CYS A 246 51.03 0.48 6.48
C CYS A 246 52.14 -0.60 6.70
N PRO A 247 52.64 -1.28 5.67
CA PRO A 247 53.77 -2.15 5.83
C PRO A 247 55.01 -1.31 6.02
N ILE A 248 55.57 -1.30 7.23
CA ILE A 248 56.89 -0.75 7.51
C ILE A 248 57.89 -1.60 6.78
N LEU A 249 58.44 -1.08 5.69
CA LEU A 249 59.61 -1.62 5.04
C LEU A 249 60.81 -1.49 5.98
N LYS A 250 61.39 -2.61 6.37
CA LYS A 250 62.75 -2.68 6.90
C LYS A 250 63.73 -2.87 5.78
#